data_f70939fa811932acbd86bf90173e24b8
#
_entry.id   f70939fa811932acbd86bf90173e24b8
#
_cell.length_a   1.000
_cell.length_b   1.000
_cell.length_c   1.000
_cell.angle_alpha   90.00
_cell.angle_beta   90.00
_cell.angle_gamma   90.00
#
_symmetry.space_group_name_H-M   'P 1'
#
loop_
_entity.id
_entity.type
_entity.pdbx_description
1 polymer ?
#
loop_
_entity_poly.entity_id
_entity_poly.type
_entity_poly.pdbx_seq_one_letter_code
_entity_poly.pdbx_strand_id
1 'polypeptide(L)'
;MKLLPIAIMALMICSCMKPDPNMNEETGTDELTSLELEDPINKLEMTYEDIIYVPIYSDIYLDANNQKTLLAATLSIRNTSYSDSIFISKIDYFSTDGNLVRKYLKNQISLPPMATINYVIEREDDTGGSGANFIVKLSAKNEDVKPLIQAVMIGQYGNKGFAFSTDGYSIK
;
A
#
# COMPACT_ATOMS: atom_id res chain seq x y z
N MET A 1 64.10 35.59 13.54
CA MET A 1 63.27 34.35 13.64
C MET A 1 61.86 34.73 13.34
N LYS A 2 61.33 34.37 12.14
CA LYS A 2 59.98 34.67 11.69
C LYS A 2 59.16 33.40 11.82
N LEU A 3 58.18 33.37 12.71
CA LEU A 3 57.19 32.30 12.86
C LEU A 3 56.12 32.47 11.78
N LEU A 4 55.99 31.46 10.95
CA LEU A 4 54.98 31.35 9.89
C LEU A 4 53.74 30.69 10.50
N PRO A 5 52.52 31.27 10.44
CA PRO A 5 51.30 30.58 10.85
C PRO A 5 50.82 29.63 9.76
N ILE A 6 50.76 28.36 10.08
CA ILE A 6 50.12 27.33 9.23
C ILE A 6 48.62 27.51 9.34
N ALA A 7 48.03 28.02 8.30
CA ALA A 7 46.55 28.04 8.12
C ALA A 7 46.07 26.64 7.69
N ILE A 8 45.51 25.89 8.60
CA ILE A 8 44.79 24.64 8.30
C ILE A 8 43.46 25.03 7.70
N MET A 9 43.34 24.94 6.38
CA MET A 9 42.10 25.11 5.65
C MET A 9 41.35 23.77 5.70
N ALA A 10 40.39 23.66 6.62
CA ALA A 10 39.47 22.52 6.68
C ALA A 10 38.52 22.59 5.47
N LEU A 11 38.77 21.73 4.49
CA LEU A 11 37.82 21.50 3.37
C LEU A 11 36.64 20.71 3.95
N MET A 12 35.54 21.39 4.23
CA MET A 12 34.26 20.74 4.40
C MET A 12 33.76 20.22 3.03
N ILE A 13 34.00 18.96 2.79
CA ILE A 13 33.38 18.25 1.65
C ILE A 13 31.91 18.06 2.00
N CYS A 14 31.07 19.00 1.63
CA CYS A 14 29.61 18.84 1.65
C CYS A 14 29.27 17.86 0.53
N SER A 15 29.24 16.57 0.84
CA SER A 15 28.74 15.55 -0.07
C SER A 15 27.22 15.69 -0.17
N CYS A 16 26.75 16.55 -1.11
CA CYS A 16 25.40 16.47 -1.60
C CYS A 16 25.29 15.15 -2.36
N MET A 17 24.77 14.11 -1.73
CA MET A 17 24.23 12.96 -2.46
C MET A 17 23.09 13.49 -3.31
N LYS A 18 23.32 13.58 -4.63
CA LYS A 18 22.25 13.77 -5.58
C LYS A 18 21.36 12.52 -5.48
N PRO A 19 20.01 12.67 -5.39
CA PRO A 19 19.13 11.52 -5.53
C PRO A 19 19.41 10.86 -6.88
N ASP A 20 19.55 9.52 -6.85
CA ASP A 20 19.76 8.72 -8.05
C ASP A 20 18.54 8.92 -8.98
N PRO A 21 18.73 9.45 -10.21
CA PRO A 21 17.62 9.64 -11.14
C PRO A 21 17.04 8.31 -11.67
N ASN A 22 17.60 7.16 -11.27
CA ASN A 22 17.14 5.82 -11.59
C ASN A 22 16.44 5.11 -10.41
N MET A 23 15.96 5.83 -9.39
CA MET A 23 14.91 5.28 -8.55
C MET A 23 13.63 5.23 -9.41
N ASN A 24 13.60 4.23 -10.28
CA ASN A 24 12.43 3.92 -11.07
C ASN A 24 11.31 3.47 -10.13
N GLU A 25 10.12 3.94 -10.41
CA GLU A 25 8.81 3.57 -9.82
C GLU A 25 8.44 2.08 -10.00
N GLU A 26 9.40 1.19 -10.28
CA GLU A 26 9.18 -0.19 -10.72
C GLU A 26 9.17 -1.24 -9.60
N THR A 27 9.49 -0.88 -8.35
CA THR A 27 9.64 -1.89 -7.28
C THR A 27 8.34 -2.58 -6.85
N GLY A 28 7.18 -2.12 -7.30
CA GLY A 28 5.90 -2.78 -7.02
C GLY A 28 5.35 -3.61 -8.18
N THR A 29 5.75 -3.32 -9.43
CA THR A 29 5.18 -3.95 -10.63
C THR A 29 5.82 -5.28 -10.98
N ASP A 30 7.12 -5.45 -10.76
CA ASP A 30 7.84 -6.69 -11.09
C ASP A 30 7.46 -7.85 -10.16
N GLU A 31 7.26 -7.56 -8.87
CA GLU A 31 6.84 -8.57 -7.89
C GLU A 31 5.41 -9.08 -8.18
N LEU A 32 4.52 -8.20 -8.65
CA LEU A 32 3.16 -8.53 -9.02
C LEU A 32 3.09 -9.43 -10.26
N THR A 33 3.90 -9.13 -11.27
CA THR A 33 3.93 -9.90 -12.53
C THR A 33 4.31 -11.35 -12.27
N SER A 34 5.18 -11.61 -11.30
CA SER A 34 5.57 -12.97 -10.90
C SER A 34 4.45 -13.78 -10.21
N LEU A 35 3.43 -13.11 -9.67
CA LEU A 35 2.28 -13.71 -8.99
C LEU A 35 1.05 -13.86 -9.90
N GLU A 36 1.08 -13.24 -11.10
CA GLU A 36 -0.01 -13.33 -12.05
C GLU A 36 -0.20 -14.77 -12.56
N LEU A 37 -1.45 -15.16 -12.69
CA LEU A 37 -1.81 -16.45 -13.25
C LEU A 37 -2.03 -16.31 -14.76
N GLU A 38 -1.41 -17.20 -15.53
CA GLU A 38 -1.61 -17.27 -16.99
C GLU A 38 -3.07 -17.65 -17.31
N ASP A 39 -3.64 -18.60 -16.55
CA ASP A 39 -5.02 -19.05 -16.71
C ASP A 39 -5.90 -18.66 -15.51
N PRO A 40 -7.14 -18.24 -15.74
CA PRO A 40 -8.08 -17.98 -14.64
C PRO A 40 -8.37 -19.26 -13.86
N ILE A 41 -8.42 -19.14 -12.54
CA ILE A 41 -8.72 -20.28 -11.66
C ILE A 41 -10.12 -20.80 -11.94
N ASN A 42 -10.23 -22.13 -11.93
CA ASN A 42 -11.52 -22.79 -12.00
C ASN A 42 -12.33 -22.49 -10.70
N LYS A 43 -13.39 -21.70 -10.84
CA LYS A 43 -14.26 -21.33 -9.71
C LYS A 43 -14.90 -22.52 -9.00
N LEU A 44 -15.06 -23.66 -9.70
CA LEU A 44 -15.64 -24.88 -9.11
C LEU A 44 -14.73 -25.53 -8.06
N GLU A 45 -13.45 -25.14 -8.01
CA GLU A 45 -12.50 -25.63 -7.01
C GLU A 45 -12.41 -24.74 -5.77
N MET A 46 -13.08 -23.59 -5.76
CA MET A 46 -13.03 -22.65 -4.65
C MET A 46 -14.13 -22.94 -3.65
N THR A 47 -13.74 -23.20 -2.40
CA THR A 47 -14.66 -23.42 -1.28
C THR A 47 -14.86 -22.16 -0.45
N TYR A 48 -13.92 -21.22 -0.53
CA TYR A 48 -13.98 -19.91 0.10
C TYR A 48 -13.97 -18.81 -0.95
N GLU A 49 -14.88 -17.87 -0.84
CA GLU A 49 -14.89 -16.60 -1.59
C GLU A 49 -15.34 -15.48 -0.67
N ASP A 50 -14.66 -14.33 -0.74
CA ASP A 50 -15.04 -13.16 0.03
C ASP A 50 -14.81 -11.86 -0.74
N ILE A 51 -15.55 -10.83 -0.34
CA ILE A 51 -15.39 -9.45 -0.78
C ILE A 51 -15.13 -8.63 0.47
N ILE A 52 -13.95 -8.05 0.54
CA ILE A 52 -13.48 -7.30 1.70
C ILE A 52 -13.50 -5.81 1.37
N TYR A 53 -14.19 -5.04 2.18
CA TYR A 53 -14.12 -3.59 2.19
C TYR A 53 -13.04 -3.14 3.15
N VAL A 54 -12.11 -2.30 2.70
CA VAL A 54 -11.02 -1.77 3.53
C VAL A 54 -11.11 -0.25 3.53
N PRO A 55 -11.54 0.37 4.63
CA PRO A 55 -11.57 1.83 4.71
C PRO A 55 -10.14 2.37 4.70
N ILE A 56 -9.93 3.43 3.92
CA ILE A 56 -8.68 4.19 3.92
C ILE A 56 -8.97 5.69 3.88
N TYR A 57 -7.94 6.47 4.14
CA TYR A 57 -8.00 7.92 4.13
C TYR A 57 -6.81 8.46 3.34
N SER A 58 -7.05 9.22 2.26
CA SER A 58 -6.02 10.01 1.59
C SER A 58 -5.78 11.34 2.31
N ASP A 59 -6.78 11.80 3.05
CA ASP A 59 -6.71 12.96 3.94
C ASP A 59 -7.60 12.78 5.16
N ILE A 60 -7.29 13.51 6.25
CA ILE A 60 -8.16 13.60 7.41
C ILE A 60 -8.36 15.07 7.82
N TYR A 61 -9.52 15.35 8.40
CA TYR A 61 -9.81 16.66 8.97
C TYR A 61 -9.05 16.86 10.27
N LEU A 62 -8.46 18.05 10.45
CA LEU A 62 -7.73 18.44 11.65
C LEU A 62 -8.61 19.22 12.62
N ASP A 63 -9.59 19.96 12.08
CA ASP A 63 -10.47 20.82 12.86
C ASP A 63 -11.84 21.01 12.20
N ALA A 64 -12.74 21.75 12.89
CA ALA A 64 -14.08 22.06 12.42
C ALA A 64 -14.12 23.05 11.23
N ASN A 65 -13.00 23.70 10.90
CA ASN A 65 -12.89 24.62 9.77
C ASN A 65 -12.51 23.89 8.46
N ASN A 66 -12.56 22.55 8.48
CA ASN A 66 -12.22 21.69 7.34
C ASN A 66 -10.74 21.75 6.91
N GLN A 67 -9.83 22.18 7.79
CA GLN A 67 -8.42 22.01 7.53
C GLN A 67 -8.08 20.52 7.49
N LYS A 68 -7.37 20.09 6.46
CA LYS A 68 -7.01 18.68 6.25
C LYS A 68 -5.50 18.48 6.25
N THR A 69 -5.07 17.25 6.58
CA THR A 69 -3.70 16.80 6.32
C THR A 69 -3.74 15.59 5.38
N LEU A 70 -2.78 15.57 4.46
CA LEU A 70 -2.61 14.46 3.50
C LEU A 70 -1.93 13.28 4.17
N LEU A 71 -2.32 12.08 3.77
CA LEU A 71 -1.81 10.82 4.25
C LEU A 71 -1.27 9.97 3.10
N ALA A 72 -0.20 9.24 3.35
CA ALA A 72 0.11 8.08 2.55
C ALA A 72 -0.61 6.87 3.14
N ALA A 73 -1.18 6.02 2.30
CA ALA A 73 -1.89 4.83 2.73
C ALA A 73 -1.28 3.57 2.10
N THR A 74 -1.09 2.53 2.89
CA THR A 74 -0.60 1.23 2.43
C THR A 74 -1.65 0.17 2.70
N LEU A 75 -2.25 -0.39 1.64
CA LEU A 75 -3.04 -1.62 1.73
C LEU A 75 -2.09 -2.80 1.88
N SER A 76 -2.30 -3.65 2.88
CA SER A 76 -1.56 -4.89 3.09
C SER A 76 -2.51 -6.08 3.06
N ILE A 77 -2.26 -7.03 2.16
CA ILE A 77 -3.01 -8.28 2.02
C ILE A 77 -2.08 -9.43 2.39
N ARG A 78 -2.42 -10.16 3.43
CA ARG A 78 -1.58 -11.21 4.00
C ARG A 78 -2.30 -12.56 3.93
N ASN A 79 -1.63 -13.53 3.34
CA ASN A 79 -2.05 -14.90 3.46
C ASN A 79 -1.54 -15.46 4.80
N THR A 80 -2.43 -15.80 5.71
CA THR A 80 -2.10 -16.31 7.04
C THR A 80 -2.09 -17.84 7.10
N SER A 81 -2.41 -18.53 6.00
CA SER A 81 -2.29 -19.99 5.92
C SER A 81 -0.84 -20.45 5.84
N TYR A 82 -0.50 -21.53 6.50
CA TYR A 82 0.80 -22.17 6.39
C TYR A 82 0.95 -23.07 5.15
N SER A 83 -0.16 -23.50 4.56
CA SER A 83 -0.19 -24.52 3.50
C SER A 83 -0.89 -24.10 2.22
N ASP A 84 -1.87 -23.19 2.32
CA ASP A 84 -2.78 -22.91 1.23
C ASP A 84 -2.51 -21.52 0.63
N SER A 85 -2.55 -21.43 -0.70
CA SER A 85 -2.54 -20.15 -1.40
C SER A 85 -3.92 -19.49 -1.37
N ILE A 86 -3.96 -18.16 -1.34
CA ILE A 86 -5.15 -17.38 -1.64
C ILE A 86 -5.04 -16.78 -3.05
N PHE A 87 -6.18 -16.57 -3.67
CA PHE A 87 -6.29 -16.07 -5.03
C PHE A 87 -7.04 -14.74 -5.01
N ILE A 88 -6.38 -13.69 -5.49
CA ILE A 88 -6.93 -12.34 -5.49
C ILE A 88 -7.32 -11.98 -6.91
N SER A 89 -8.60 -11.74 -7.13
CA SER A 89 -9.16 -11.44 -8.45
C SER A 89 -9.49 -9.97 -8.67
N LYS A 90 -9.48 -9.17 -7.59
CA LYS A 90 -9.79 -7.75 -7.66
C LYS A 90 -9.12 -6.99 -6.52
N ILE A 91 -8.55 -5.84 -6.86
CA ILE A 91 -8.15 -4.78 -5.94
C ILE A 91 -8.53 -3.48 -6.61
N ASP A 92 -9.68 -2.93 -6.23
CA ASP A 92 -10.22 -1.69 -6.76
C ASP A 92 -10.17 -0.59 -5.68
N TYR A 93 -9.74 0.59 -6.06
CA TYR A 93 -9.68 1.78 -5.21
C TYR A 93 -10.79 2.75 -5.59
N PHE A 94 -11.56 3.18 -4.59
CA PHE A 94 -12.70 4.08 -4.73
C PHE A 94 -12.51 5.36 -3.93
N SER A 95 -13.02 6.47 -4.49
CA SER A 95 -13.07 7.75 -3.79
C SER A 95 -14.19 7.81 -2.75
N THR A 96 -14.17 8.88 -1.95
CA THR A 96 -15.23 9.24 -0.99
C THR A 96 -16.64 9.26 -1.61
N ASP A 97 -16.75 9.64 -2.89
CA ASP A 97 -18.02 9.72 -3.61
C ASP A 97 -18.45 8.37 -4.25
N GLY A 98 -17.68 7.30 -4.00
CA GLY A 98 -17.94 5.97 -4.55
C GLY A 98 -17.52 5.80 -6.02
N ASN A 99 -16.75 6.73 -6.56
CA ASN A 99 -16.23 6.61 -7.92
C ASN A 99 -15.01 5.70 -7.93
N LEU A 100 -14.92 4.81 -8.92
CA LEU A 100 -13.73 4.00 -9.14
C LEU A 100 -12.57 4.88 -9.60
N VAL A 101 -11.51 4.97 -8.80
CA VAL A 101 -10.29 5.75 -9.09
C VAL A 101 -9.29 4.89 -9.85
N ARG A 102 -9.02 3.66 -9.33
CA ARG A 102 -7.96 2.80 -9.89
C ARG A 102 -8.29 1.32 -9.73
N LYS A 103 -7.90 0.54 -10.74
CA LYS A 103 -7.84 -0.93 -10.68
C LYS A 103 -6.37 -1.34 -10.63
N TYR A 104 -5.99 -2.09 -9.62
CA TYR A 104 -4.61 -2.52 -9.44
C TYR A 104 -4.28 -3.83 -10.15
N LEU A 105 -5.27 -4.70 -10.36
CA LEU A 105 -5.05 -5.98 -11.02
C LEU A 105 -5.61 -5.97 -12.44
N LYS A 106 -4.83 -6.45 -13.39
CA LYS A 106 -5.27 -6.82 -14.75
C LYS A 106 -5.67 -8.28 -14.79
N ASN A 107 -4.85 -9.13 -14.19
CA ASN A 107 -5.03 -10.57 -14.09
C ASN A 107 -5.19 -10.98 -12.63
N GLN A 108 -5.72 -12.17 -12.41
CA GLN A 108 -5.78 -12.77 -11.09
C GLN A 108 -4.37 -13.13 -10.61
N ILE A 109 -4.09 -12.95 -9.34
CA ILE A 109 -2.83 -13.31 -8.71
C ILE A 109 -3.01 -14.43 -7.70
N SER A 110 -1.98 -15.27 -7.55
CA SER A 110 -1.88 -16.28 -6.49
C SER A 110 -0.90 -15.82 -5.43
N LEU A 111 -1.37 -15.63 -4.20
CA LEU A 111 -0.53 -15.28 -3.07
C LEU A 111 -0.20 -16.53 -2.27
N PRO A 112 1.07 -16.99 -2.25
CA PRO A 112 1.49 -18.21 -1.58
C PRO A 112 1.24 -18.19 -0.07
N PRO A 113 1.35 -19.34 0.61
CA PRO A 113 1.31 -19.43 2.08
C PRO A 113 2.26 -18.43 2.73
N MET A 114 1.79 -17.74 3.80
CA MET A 114 2.54 -16.76 4.60
C MET A 114 3.05 -15.53 3.83
N ALA A 115 2.73 -15.40 2.53
CA ALA A 115 3.15 -14.25 1.72
C ALA A 115 2.26 -13.02 1.98
N THR A 116 2.82 -11.87 1.68
CA THR A 116 2.17 -10.56 1.79
C THR A 116 2.37 -9.77 0.51
N ILE A 117 1.33 -9.06 0.09
CA ILE A 117 1.40 -8.08 -0.98
C ILE A 117 0.91 -6.72 -0.47
N ASN A 118 1.56 -5.65 -0.92
CA ASN A 118 1.25 -4.29 -0.50
C ASN A 118 0.98 -3.38 -1.70
N TYR A 119 0.05 -2.44 -1.53
CA TYR A 119 -0.25 -1.38 -2.49
C TYR A 119 -0.20 -0.04 -1.77
N VAL A 120 0.53 0.90 -2.34
CA VAL A 120 0.73 2.22 -1.75
C VAL A 120 -0.06 3.27 -2.53
N ILE A 121 -0.81 4.09 -1.79
CA ILE A 121 -1.32 5.38 -2.24
C ILE A 121 -0.36 6.42 -1.68
N GLU A 122 0.29 7.14 -2.56
CA GLU A 122 1.25 8.17 -2.17
C GLU A 122 0.53 9.35 -1.49
N ARG A 123 1.28 10.08 -0.68
CA ARG A 123 0.74 11.20 0.08
C ARG A 123 0.15 12.31 -0.80
N GLU A 124 0.73 12.51 -1.97
CA GLU A 124 0.33 13.52 -2.94
C GLU A 124 -0.92 13.10 -3.74
N ASP A 125 -1.32 11.82 -3.67
CA ASP A 125 -2.54 11.29 -4.30
C ASP A 125 -3.75 11.51 -3.39
N ASP A 126 -4.40 12.66 -3.50
CA ASP A 126 -5.60 13.03 -2.76
C ASP A 126 -6.92 12.61 -3.45
N THR A 127 -6.84 11.85 -4.54
CA THR A 127 -8.00 11.48 -5.38
C THR A 127 -9.05 10.66 -4.64
N GLY A 128 -8.66 9.95 -3.57
CA GLY A 128 -9.57 9.18 -2.74
C GLY A 128 -10.37 10.01 -1.75
N GLY A 129 -9.76 11.01 -1.14
CA GLY A 129 -10.36 11.85 -0.11
C GLY A 129 -10.47 11.16 1.26
N SER A 130 -11.29 11.74 2.15
CA SER A 130 -11.42 11.33 3.56
C SER A 130 -12.25 10.07 3.79
N GLY A 131 -12.92 9.55 2.77
CA GLY A 131 -13.79 8.36 2.83
C GLY A 131 -13.49 7.34 1.75
N ALA A 132 -12.25 7.31 1.29
CA ALA A 132 -11.80 6.35 0.30
C ALA A 132 -11.82 4.91 0.82
N ASN A 133 -11.79 3.96 -0.09
CA ASN A 133 -11.77 2.55 0.29
C ASN A 133 -11.15 1.67 -0.80
N PHE A 134 -10.69 0.50 -0.39
CA PHE A 134 -10.41 -0.60 -1.30
C PHE A 134 -11.52 -1.64 -1.25
N ILE A 135 -11.81 -2.24 -2.42
CA ILE A 135 -12.57 -3.48 -2.53
C ILE A 135 -11.62 -4.57 -2.99
N VAL A 136 -11.42 -5.56 -2.12
CA VAL A 136 -10.58 -6.73 -2.41
C VAL A 136 -11.48 -7.93 -2.58
N LYS A 137 -11.42 -8.62 -3.74
CA LYS A 137 -12.10 -9.89 -3.95
C LYS A 137 -11.08 -11.02 -3.99
N LEU A 138 -11.30 -11.99 -3.14
CA LEU A 138 -10.41 -13.14 -3.01
C LEU A 138 -11.17 -14.46 -2.88
N SER A 139 -10.45 -15.55 -3.13
CA SER A 139 -10.94 -16.93 -2.99
C SER A 139 -9.83 -17.85 -2.52
N ALA A 140 -10.20 -19.02 -2.00
CA ALA A 140 -9.28 -20.09 -1.63
C ALA A 140 -9.93 -21.47 -1.86
N LYS A 141 -9.09 -22.50 -1.97
CA LYS A 141 -9.54 -23.89 -2.05
C LYS A 141 -9.92 -24.48 -0.70
N ASN A 142 -9.52 -23.83 0.39
CA ASN A 142 -9.79 -24.25 1.77
C ASN A 142 -10.63 -23.18 2.46
N GLU A 143 -11.77 -23.57 3.03
CA GLU A 143 -12.71 -22.67 3.74
C GLU A 143 -12.16 -22.13 5.07
N ASP A 144 -11.16 -22.77 5.65
CA ASP A 144 -10.53 -22.37 6.91
C ASP A 144 -9.51 -21.24 6.75
N VAL A 145 -9.22 -20.83 5.50
CA VAL A 145 -8.29 -19.74 5.23
C VAL A 145 -8.86 -18.42 5.72
N LYS A 146 -8.08 -17.68 6.51
CA LYS A 146 -8.46 -16.39 7.10
C LYS A 146 -7.43 -15.33 6.76
N PRO A 147 -7.47 -14.74 5.56
CA PRO A 147 -6.52 -13.70 5.18
C PRO A 147 -6.66 -12.48 6.10
N LEU A 148 -5.55 -11.83 6.42
CA LEU A 148 -5.52 -10.57 7.12
C LEU A 148 -5.35 -9.43 6.11
N ILE A 149 -6.34 -8.55 6.06
CA ILE A 149 -6.33 -7.40 5.14
C ILE A 149 -6.48 -6.12 5.97
N GLN A 150 -5.49 -5.26 5.87
CA GLN A 150 -5.40 -4.04 6.66
C GLN A 150 -4.91 -2.89 5.78
N ALA A 151 -5.22 -1.68 6.17
CA ALA A 151 -4.57 -0.50 5.65
C ALA A 151 -3.87 0.27 6.78
N VAL A 152 -2.68 0.79 6.49
CA VAL A 152 -1.92 1.63 7.40
C VAL A 152 -1.81 3.00 6.76
N MET A 153 -2.25 4.04 7.47
CA MET A 153 -2.11 5.42 7.06
C MET A 153 -1.03 6.10 7.90
N ILE A 154 -0.18 6.87 7.22
CA ILE A 154 0.84 7.70 7.86
C ILE A 154 0.68 9.15 7.41
N GLY A 155 0.84 10.07 8.35
CA GLY A 155 0.73 11.50 8.11
C GLY A 155 1.63 12.31 9.01
N GLN A 156 1.61 13.62 8.78
CA GLN A 156 2.39 14.58 9.57
C GLN A 156 1.55 15.84 9.81
N TYR A 157 1.58 16.32 11.04
CA TYR A 157 1.01 17.60 11.41
C TYR A 157 2.04 18.43 12.20
N GLY A 158 2.40 19.59 11.66
CA GLY A 158 3.53 20.36 12.16
C GLY A 158 4.82 19.52 12.11
N ASN A 159 5.49 19.38 13.25
CA ASN A 159 6.72 18.60 13.39
C ASN A 159 6.48 17.17 13.94
N LYS A 160 5.22 16.72 14.00
CA LYS A 160 4.86 15.42 14.57
C LYS A 160 4.30 14.51 13.49
N GLY A 161 4.91 13.33 13.35
CA GLY A 161 4.36 12.23 12.58
C GLY A 161 3.33 11.45 13.39
N PHE A 162 2.37 10.86 12.70
CA PHE A 162 1.42 9.93 13.28
C PHE A 162 1.10 8.81 12.29
N ALA A 163 0.61 7.69 12.80
CA ALA A 163 0.13 6.58 12.01
C ALA A 163 -1.06 5.92 12.70
N PHE A 164 -1.92 5.31 11.90
CA PHE A 164 -3.02 4.47 12.37
C PHE A 164 -3.35 3.42 11.31
N SER A 165 -4.09 2.40 11.71
CA SER A 165 -4.52 1.33 10.81
C SER A 165 -6.03 1.16 10.84
N THR A 166 -6.55 0.58 9.77
CA THR A 166 -7.92 0.11 9.63
C THR A 166 -7.90 -1.34 9.20
N ASP A 167 -8.87 -2.10 9.67
CA ASP A 167 -9.06 -3.50 9.26
C ASP A 167 -10.11 -3.59 8.15
N GLY A 168 -9.86 -4.51 7.22
CA GLY A 168 -10.86 -4.90 6.24
C GLY A 168 -11.93 -5.78 6.88
N TYR A 169 -13.16 -5.66 6.42
CA TYR A 169 -14.27 -6.50 6.84
C TYR A 169 -15.05 -7.04 5.65
N SER A 170 -15.57 -8.27 5.80
CA SER A 170 -16.39 -8.92 4.78
C SER A 170 -17.71 -8.17 4.57
N ILE A 171 -18.07 -7.99 3.30
CA ILE A 171 -19.35 -7.41 2.86
C ILE A 171 -20.17 -8.36 1.99
N LYS A 172 -19.77 -9.65 1.95
CA LYS A 172 -20.48 -10.72 1.24
C LYS A 172 -21.65 -11.24 2.05
#